data_72cea2e44741492e91847155fed55b89
#
_entry.id   72cea2e44741492e91847155fed55b89
#
_cell.length_a   1.000
_cell.length_b   1.000
_cell.length_c   1.000
_cell.angle_alpha   90.00
_cell.angle_beta   90.00
_cell.angle_gamma   90.00
#
_symmetry.space_group_name_H-M   'P 1'
#
loop_
_entity.id
_entity.type
_entity.pdbx_description
1 polymer ?
#
loop_
_entity_poly.entity_id
_entity_poly.type
_entity_poly.pdbx_seq_one_letter_code
_entity_poly.pdbx_strand_id
1 'polypeptide(L)'
;DKRLKDYLEAKVYEKKGETAKAQTLLDKVSSHPTSTRNFESAHLLTALALRDTGKQTEADKLVTSWKKDFPESKPAQWCAAVYHGNMDQARELLSSRYASNETTPWETGYRDTNFDLIARLFSEVPR
;
A
#
# COMPACT_ATOMS: atom_id res chain seq x y z
N ASP A 1 12.62 3.23 6.26
CA ASP A 1 11.22 3.60 6.10
C ASP A 1 10.39 2.92 7.18
N LYS A 2 9.69 3.72 7.95
CA LYS A 2 8.91 3.25 9.10
C LYS A 2 7.41 3.19 8.84
N ARG A 3 6.99 3.37 7.58
CA ARG A 3 5.56 3.42 7.26
C ARG A 3 4.81 2.14 7.66
N LEU A 4 5.38 0.97 7.39
CA LEU A 4 4.72 -0.29 7.75
C LEU A 4 4.59 -0.42 9.26
N LYS A 5 5.68 -0.14 10.00
CA LYS A 5 5.67 -0.21 11.46
C LYS A 5 4.63 0.76 12.05
N ASP A 6 4.67 2.02 11.61
CA ASP A 6 3.78 3.06 12.12
C ASP A 6 2.32 2.76 11.78
N TYR A 7 2.05 2.26 10.57
CA TYR A 7 0.71 1.89 10.15
C TYR A 7 0.14 0.75 11.03
N LEU A 8 0.95 -0.29 11.28
CA LEU A 8 0.53 -1.42 12.11
C LEU A 8 0.28 -0.98 13.56
N GLU A 9 1.15 -0.13 14.11
CA GLU A 9 0.95 0.41 15.45
C GLU A 9 -0.33 1.25 15.52
N ALA A 10 -0.60 2.05 14.49
CA ALA A 10 -1.84 2.84 14.43
C ALA A 10 -3.07 1.94 14.49
N LYS A 11 -3.06 0.81 13.77
CA LYS A 11 -4.17 -0.14 13.77
C LYS A 11 -4.36 -0.79 15.16
N VAL A 12 -3.26 -1.07 15.85
CA VAL A 12 -3.33 -1.58 17.23
C VAL A 12 -3.98 -0.54 18.16
N TYR A 13 -3.57 0.73 18.06
CA TYR A 13 -4.15 1.79 18.87
C TYR A 13 -5.64 2.00 18.56
N GLU A 14 -6.05 1.91 17.29
CA GLU A 14 -7.46 1.99 16.93
C GLU A 14 -8.27 0.91 17.62
N LYS A 15 -7.77 -0.33 17.64
CA LYS A 15 -8.45 -1.45 18.31
C LYS A 15 -8.56 -1.24 19.81
N LYS A 16 -7.61 -0.53 20.42
CA LYS A 16 -7.63 -0.22 21.84
C LYS A 16 -8.46 1.01 22.17
N GLY A 17 -9.01 1.69 21.18
CA GLY A 17 -9.75 2.93 21.37
C GLY A 17 -8.88 4.15 21.61
N GLU A 18 -7.57 4.04 21.41
CA GLU A 18 -6.63 5.16 21.59
C GLU A 18 -6.47 5.93 20.28
N THR A 19 -7.55 6.62 19.88
CA THR A 19 -7.64 7.28 18.59
C THR A 19 -6.63 8.39 18.37
N ALA A 20 -6.28 9.15 19.43
CA ALA A 20 -5.30 10.22 19.31
C ALA A 20 -3.91 9.70 18.95
N LYS A 21 -3.50 8.59 19.57
CA LYS A 21 -2.21 7.95 19.27
C LYS A 21 -2.20 7.37 17.85
N ALA A 22 -3.31 6.74 17.44
CA ALA A 22 -3.46 6.22 16.09
C ALA A 22 -3.35 7.34 15.06
N GLN A 23 -4.04 8.46 15.30
CA GLN A 23 -4.03 9.61 14.41
C GLN A 23 -2.61 10.17 14.23
N THR A 24 -1.86 10.28 15.31
CA THR A 24 -0.47 10.78 15.25
C THR A 24 0.40 9.90 14.34
N LEU A 25 0.25 8.59 14.45
CA LEU A 25 1.00 7.65 13.62
C LEU A 25 0.55 7.69 12.17
N LEU A 26 -0.77 7.77 11.92
CA LEU A 26 -1.29 7.88 10.56
C LEU A 26 -0.83 9.18 9.90
N ASP A 27 -0.73 10.28 10.65
CA ASP A 27 -0.20 11.53 10.13
C ASP A 27 1.26 11.38 9.68
N LYS A 28 2.06 10.63 10.42
CA LYS A 28 3.44 10.35 10.02
C LYS A 28 3.50 9.53 8.73
N VAL A 29 2.66 8.51 8.60
CA VAL A 29 2.60 7.68 7.39
C VAL A 29 2.16 8.51 6.20
N SER A 30 1.12 9.33 6.37
CA SER A 30 0.57 10.16 5.29
C SER A 30 1.53 11.27 4.84
N SER A 31 2.42 11.71 5.71
CA SER A 31 3.38 12.78 5.42
C SER A 31 4.68 12.27 4.81
N HIS A 32 4.87 10.96 4.72
CA HIS A 32 6.10 10.39 4.19
C HIS A 32 6.22 10.73 2.70
N PRO A 33 7.38 11.26 2.24
CA PRO A 33 7.55 11.58 0.83
C PRO A 33 7.42 10.32 -0.05
N THR A 34 6.74 10.47 -1.18
CA THR A 34 6.57 9.39 -2.14
C THR A 34 7.49 9.62 -3.34
N SER A 35 8.28 8.60 -3.69
CA SER A 35 9.19 8.69 -4.82
C SER A 35 8.43 8.53 -6.14
N THR A 36 8.83 9.32 -7.15
CA THR A 36 8.33 9.17 -8.51
C THR A 36 9.29 8.34 -9.37
N ARG A 37 10.44 7.94 -8.82
CA ARG A 37 11.44 7.17 -9.55
C ARG A 37 11.19 5.67 -9.49
N ASN A 38 10.78 5.19 -8.31
CA ASN A 38 10.52 3.77 -8.09
C ASN A 38 9.21 3.63 -7.35
N PHE A 39 8.42 2.62 -7.73
CA PHE A 39 7.24 2.29 -6.95
C PHE A 39 7.64 1.45 -5.74
N GLU A 40 7.11 1.80 -4.58
CA GLU A 40 7.25 1.03 -3.34
C GLU A 40 5.86 0.69 -2.83
N SER A 41 5.67 -0.56 -2.38
CA SER A 41 4.38 -1.00 -1.86
C SER A 41 3.93 -0.19 -0.64
N ALA A 42 4.85 0.40 0.09
CA ALA A 42 4.52 1.27 1.21
C ALA A 42 3.77 2.54 0.78
N HIS A 43 3.76 2.89 -0.50
CA HIS A 43 2.90 3.97 -1.02
C HIS A 43 1.42 3.67 -0.78
N LEU A 44 1.03 2.38 -0.78
CA LEU A 44 -0.33 1.99 -0.41
C LEU A 44 -0.67 2.44 1.00
N LEU A 45 0.26 2.29 1.93
CA LEU A 45 0.05 2.71 3.32
C LEU A 45 -0.11 4.22 3.41
N THR A 46 0.67 4.98 2.64
CA THR A 46 0.53 6.43 2.56
C THR A 46 -0.86 6.81 2.05
N ALA A 47 -1.34 6.15 0.97
CA ALA A 47 -2.67 6.43 0.42
C ALA A 47 -3.78 6.10 1.43
N LEU A 48 -3.68 4.94 2.10
CA LEU A 48 -4.67 4.55 3.10
C LEU A 48 -4.67 5.51 4.29
N ALA A 49 -3.49 5.94 4.75
CA ALA A 49 -3.39 6.91 5.84
C ALA A 49 -3.98 8.27 5.45
N LEU A 50 -3.73 8.73 4.23
CA LEU A 50 -4.34 9.97 3.71
C LEU A 50 -5.86 9.85 3.74
N ARG A 51 -6.41 8.74 3.25
CA ARG A 51 -7.86 8.53 3.25
C ARG A 51 -8.42 8.49 4.66
N ASP A 52 -7.75 7.77 5.56
CA ASP A 52 -8.21 7.60 6.94
C ASP A 52 -8.12 8.89 7.76
N THR A 53 -7.29 9.84 7.35
CA THR A 53 -7.16 11.14 8.01
C THR A 53 -7.95 12.24 7.31
N GLY A 54 -8.91 11.87 6.46
CA GLY A 54 -9.83 12.82 5.82
C GLY A 54 -9.29 13.49 4.57
N LYS A 55 -8.20 12.97 4.00
CA LYS A 55 -7.57 13.54 2.79
C LYS A 55 -7.81 12.64 1.59
N GLN A 56 -9.07 12.27 1.36
CA GLN A 56 -9.46 11.37 0.28
C GLN A 56 -8.98 11.84 -1.09
N THR A 57 -9.10 13.13 -1.38
CA THR A 57 -8.69 13.69 -2.68
C THR A 57 -7.19 13.50 -2.91
N GLU A 58 -6.38 13.75 -1.89
CA GLU A 58 -4.93 13.56 -1.98
C GLU A 58 -4.58 12.09 -2.15
N ALA A 59 -5.29 11.19 -1.44
CA ALA A 59 -5.10 9.76 -1.58
C ALA A 59 -5.40 9.30 -3.00
N ASP A 60 -6.52 9.74 -3.56
CA ASP A 60 -6.91 9.37 -4.92
C ASP A 60 -5.90 9.88 -5.95
N LYS A 61 -5.39 11.10 -5.76
CA LYS A 61 -4.36 11.65 -6.64
C LYS A 61 -3.07 10.84 -6.60
N LEU A 62 -2.66 10.40 -5.42
CA LEU A 62 -1.47 9.58 -5.26
C LEU A 62 -1.62 8.25 -6.02
N VAL A 63 -2.73 7.57 -5.85
CA VAL A 63 -2.98 6.29 -6.53
C VAL A 63 -3.02 6.48 -8.04
N THR A 64 -3.72 7.51 -8.51
CA THR A 64 -3.78 7.83 -9.94
C THR A 64 -2.40 8.10 -10.50
N SER A 65 -1.58 8.83 -9.75
CA SER A 65 -0.22 9.18 -10.14
C SER A 65 0.65 7.93 -10.31
N TRP A 66 0.63 7.01 -9.36
CA TRP A 66 1.49 5.83 -9.49
C TRP A 66 1.00 4.87 -10.59
N LYS A 67 -0.31 4.81 -10.85
CA LYS A 67 -0.82 4.02 -11.96
C LYS A 67 -0.35 4.57 -13.30
N LYS A 68 -0.24 5.90 -13.39
CA LYS A 68 0.25 6.57 -14.60
C LYS A 68 1.77 6.42 -14.76
N ASP A 69 2.51 6.57 -13.66
CA ASP A 69 3.97 6.56 -13.70
C ASP A 69 4.54 5.15 -13.81
N PHE A 70 3.81 4.14 -13.30
CA PHE A 70 4.25 2.75 -13.30
C PHE A 70 3.19 1.82 -13.89
N PRO A 71 2.79 2.04 -15.17
CA PRO A 71 1.65 1.31 -15.75
C PRO A 71 1.86 -0.19 -15.88
N GLU A 72 3.11 -0.64 -15.97
CA GLU A 72 3.44 -2.06 -16.13
C GLU A 72 3.85 -2.74 -14.83
N SER A 73 3.93 -1.98 -13.75
CA SER A 73 4.32 -2.53 -12.45
C SER A 73 3.16 -3.33 -11.83
N LYS A 74 3.37 -4.62 -11.65
CA LYS A 74 2.38 -5.49 -10.99
C LYS A 74 2.19 -5.11 -9.52
N PRO A 75 3.25 -4.81 -8.73
CA PRO A 75 3.04 -4.30 -7.38
C PRO A 75 2.20 -3.04 -7.34
N ALA A 76 2.41 -2.09 -8.27
CA ALA A 76 1.62 -0.87 -8.32
C ALA A 76 0.14 -1.17 -8.65
N GLN A 77 -0.11 -2.09 -9.58
CA GLN A 77 -1.46 -2.52 -9.93
C GLN A 77 -2.15 -3.20 -8.74
N TRP A 78 -1.43 -4.07 -8.05
CA TRP A 78 -1.95 -4.76 -6.87
C TRP A 78 -2.32 -3.77 -5.78
N CYS A 79 -1.44 -2.83 -5.48
CA CYS A 79 -1.69 -1.81 -4.46
C CYS A 79 -2.89 -0.95 -4.82
N ALA A 80 -3.04 -0.57 -6.10
CA ALA A 80 -4.21 0.19 -6.55
C ALA A 80 -5.51 -0.62 -6.39
N ALA A 81 -5.47 -1.91 -6.71
CA ALA A 81 -6.62 -2.79 -6.53
C ALA A 81 -7.04 -2.86 -5.06
N VAL A 82 -6.09 -3.04 -4.16
CA VAL A 82 -6.36 -3.05 -2.71
C VAL A 82 -6.96 -1.71 -2.27
N TYR A 83 -6.37 -0.60 -2.70
CA TYR A 83 -6.85 0.73 -2.34
C TYR A 83 -8.32 0.92 -2.74
N HIS A 84 -8.67 0.49 -3.94
CA HIS A 84 -10.04 0.63 -4.45
C HIS A 84 -10.99 -0.46 -3.94
N GLY A 85 -10.50 -1.41 -3.14
CA GLY A 85 -11.32 -2.50 -2.63
C GLY A 85 -11.62 -3.58 -3.65
N ASN A 86 -10.92 -3.60 -4.78
CA ASN A 86 -11.08 -4.61 -5.82
C ASN A 86 -10.25 -5.84 -5.47
N MET A 87 -10.74 -6.60 -4.49
CA MET A 87 -9.97 -7.71 -3.93
C MET A 87 -9.89 -8.92 -4.86
N ASP A 88 -10.85 -9.09 -5.76
CA ASP A 88 -10.79 -10.16 -6.76
C ASP A 88 -9.61 -9.93 -7.70
N GLN A 89 -9.45 -8.70 -8.18
CA GLN A 89 -8.30 -8.34 -9.02
C GLN A 89 -6.99 -8.47 -8.25
N ALA A 90 -6.97 -8.05 -6.99
CA ALA A 90 -5.77 -8.16 -6.16
C ALA A 90 -5.35 -9.63 -6.01
N ARG A 91 -6.30 -10.52 -5.73
CA ARG A 91 -6.02 -11.95 -5.61
C ARG A 91 -5.52 -12.55 -6.92
N GLU A 92 -6.14 -12.17 -8.04
CA GLU A 92 -5.73 -12.65 -9.36
C GLU A 92 -4.30 -12.23 -9.68
N LEU A 93 -3.96 -10.97 -9.43
CA LEU A 93 -2.61 -10.46 -9.65
C LEU A 93 -1.58 -11.22 -8.80
N LEU A 94 -1.89 -11.43 -7.53
CA LEU A 94 -0.98 -12.11 -6.62
C LEU A 94 -0.80 -13.58 -7.00
N SER A 95 -1.87 -14.23 -7.45
CA SER A 95 -1.80 -15.61 -7.95
C SER A 95 -0.89 -15.72 -9.16
N SER A 96 -0.93 -14.73 -10.06
CA SER A 96 -0.06 -14.73 -11.24
C SER A 96 1.42 -14.63 -10.86
N ARG A 97 1.73 -13.90 -9.79
CA ARG A 97 3.10 -13.82 -9.27
C ARG A 97 3.64 -15.18 -8.87
N TYR A 98 2.84 -15.95 -8.12
CA TYR A 98 3.27 -17.25 -7.62
C TYR A 98 3.23 -18.35 -8.67
N ALA A 99 2.41 -18.21 -9.70
CA ALA A 99 2.30 -19.19 -10.78
C ALA A 99 3.38 -19.02 -11.85
N SER A 100 3.99 -17.85 -11.95
CA SER A 100 4.96 -17.52 -13.01
C SER A 100 6.38 -17.63 -12.49
N ASN A 101 7.28 -18.17 -13.33
CA ASN A 101 8.71 -18.11 -13.08
C ASN A 101 9.32 -16.80 -13.59
N GLU A 102 8.52 -15.99 -14.27
CA GLU A 102 8.95 -14.68 -14.74
C GLU A 102 8.79 -13.67 -13.62
N THR A 103 9.87 -12.99 -13.31
CA THR A 103 9.90 -12.04 -12.20
C THR A 103 9.76 -10.59 -12.68
N THR A 104 9.99 -10.33 -13.96
CA THR A 104 10.11 -9.00 -14.51
C THR A 104 8.91 -8.06 -14.27
N PRO A 105 7.63 -8.49 -14.41
CA PRO A 105 6.51 -7.59 -14.10
C PRO A 105 6.38 -7.25 -12.60
N TRP A 106 6.98 -8.06 -11.73
CA TRP A 106 6.96 -7.89 -10.28
C TRP A 106 8.25 -7.27 -9.75
N GLU A 107 9.30 -7.22 -10.57
CA GLU A 107 10.55 -6.57 -10.24
C GLU A 107 10.61 -5.23 -10.97
N THR A 108 10.88 -4.18 -10.22
CA THR A 108 10.87 -2.82 -10.77
C THR A 108 12.28 -2.22 -10.84
N GLY A 109 13.32 -3.07 -10.78
CA GLY A 109 14.70 -2.61 -10.68
C GLY A 109 15.05 -2.10 -9.29
N TYR A 110 14.05 -1.99 -8.42
CA TYR A 110 14.20 -1.59 -7.03
C TYR A 110 13.65 -2.72 -6.16
N ARG A 111 14.45 -3.16 -5.20
CA ARG A 111 14.04 -4.26 -4.31
C ARG A 111 13.09 -3.74 -3.23
N ASP A 112 11.82 -4.08 -3.37
CA ASP A 112 10.81 -3.75 -2.38
C ASP A 112 10.72 -4.88 -1.36
N THR A 113 11.44 -4.73 -0.24
CA THR A 113 11.51 -5.75 0.80
C THR A 113 10.21 -5.85 1.62
N ASN A 114 9.33 -4.85 1.51
CA ASN A 114 8.08 -4.83 2.28
C ASN A 114 6.89 -5.41 1.55
N PHE A 115 7.00 -5.66 0.25
CA PHE A 115 5.85 -6.10 -0.54
C PHE A 115 5.21 -7.36 0.02
N ASP A 116 6.00 -8.39 0.33
CA ASP A 116 5.45 -9.65 0.81
C ASP A 116 4.73 -9.49 2.16
N LEU A 117 5.26 -8.65 3.04
CA LEU A 117 4.63 -8.36 4.33
C LEU A 117 3.32 -7.61 4.14
N ILE A 118 3.31 -6.61 3.26
CA ILE A 118 2.11 -5.82 2.97
C ILE A 118 1.06 -6.70 2.28
N ALA A 119 1.48 -7.51 1.32
CA ALA A 119 0.58 -8.44 0.64
C ALA A 119 -0.07 -9.40 1.63
N ARG A 120 0.70 -9.94 2.56
CA ARG A 120 0.17 -10.83 3.60
C ARG A 120 -0.83 -10.12 4.49
N LEU A 121 -0.51 -8.89 4.90
CA LEU A 121 -1.39 -8.10 5.77
C LEU A 121 -2.78 -7.93 5.16
N PHE A 122 -2.86 -7.57 3.89
CA PHE A 122 -4.14 -7.31 3.23
C PHE A 122 -4.82 -8.57 2.70
N SER A 123 -4.09 -9.66 2.48
CA SER A 123 -4.65 -10.93 2.02
C SER A 123 -5.28 -11.75 3.14
N GLU A 124 -4.78 -11.61 4.37
CA GLU A 124 -5.23 -12.40 5.53
C GLU A 124 -6.32 -11.69 6.35
N VAL A 125 -6.61 -10.43 6.06
CA VAL A 125 -7.62 -9.69 6.81
C VAL A 125 -9.00 -10.23 6.47
N PRO A 126 -9.81 -10.63 7.48
CA PRO A 126 -11.20 -11.04 7.24
C PRO A 126 -12.02 -9.89 6.65
N ARG A 127 -12.93 -10.24 5.77
CA ARG A 127 -13.75 -9.25 5.07
C ARG A 127 -15.19 -9.36 5.42
#